data_7f9dfe5cfc03f2b3f7972febe4ce6699
#
_entry.id   7f9dfe5cfc03f2b3f7972febe4ce6699
#
_cell.length_a   1.000
_cell.length_b   1.000
_cell.length_c   1.000
_cell.angle_alpha   90.00
_cell.angle_beta   90.00
_cell.angle_gamma   90.00
#
_symmetry.space_group_name_H-M   'P 1'
#
loop_
_entity.id
_entity.type
_entity.pdbx_description
1 polymer ?
#
loop_
_entity_poly.entity_id
_entity_poly.type
_entity_poly.pdbx_seq_one_letter_code
_entity_poly.pdbx_strand_id
1 'polypeptide(L)'
;MTLTKYTVDYLNSQIDYYISEAQSFKQIIQNFSPEIGAIEDTTFGIIVGCVYSAFLRAYENEKKQIELEDMNEFNKIIKDKAAIIKRAILG
;
A
#
# COMPACT_ATOMS: atom_id res chain seq x y z
N MET A 1 -16.88 -12.30 -2.38
CA MET A 1 -15.52 -11.87 -2.01
C MET A 1 -14.59 -13.05 -2.10
N THR A 2 -13.44 -12.87 -2.76
CA THR A 2 -12.42 -13.90 -2.89
C THR A 2 -11.37 -13.82 -1.77
N LEU A 3 -11.13 -12.61 -1.23
CA LEU A 3 -10.21 -12.46 -0.10
C LEU A 3 -10.87 -12.92 1.19
N THR A 4 -10.13 -13.69 1.99
CA THR A 4 -10.60 -14.09 3.31
C THR A 4 -10.60 -12.89 4.26
N LYS A 5 -11.39 -12.99 5.34
CA LYS A 5 -11.39 -11.97 6.38
C LYS A 5 -9.97 -11.78 6.95
N TYR A 6 -9.23 -12.87 7.13
CA TYR A 6 -7.86 -12.80 7.62
C TYR A 6 -6.98 -11.95 6.69
N THR A 7 -7.07 -12.18 5.38
CA THR A 7 -6.28 -11.41 4.41
C THR A 7 -6.69 -9.94 4.41
N VAL A 8 -7.99 -9.65 4.45
CA VAL A 8 -8.48 -8.26 4.50
C VAL A 8 -7.98 -7.55 5.76
N ASP A 9 -8.08 -8.21 6.92
CA ASP A 9 -7.61 -7.64 8.18
C ASP A 9 -6.10 -7.40 8.15
N TYR A 10 -5.34 -8.34 7.58
CA TYR A 10 -3.90 -8.19 7.42
C TYR A 10 -3.56 -6.99 6.53
N LEU A 11 -4.23 -6.85 5.39
CA LEU A 11 -4.00 -5.72 4.49
C LEU A 11 -4.32 -4.39 5.18
N ASN A 12 -5.42 -4.33 5.90
CA ASN A 12 -5.78 -3.11 6.63
C ASN A 12 -4.74 -2.76 7.69
N SER A 13 -4.20 -3.76 8.38
CA SER A 13 -3.15 -3.51 9.39
C SER A 13 -1.87 -3.01 8.73
N GLN A 14 -1.52 -3.52 7.54
CA GLN A 14 -0.37 -3.05 6.78
C GLN A 14 -0.57 -1.60 6.31
N ILE A 15 -1.76 -1.29 5.82
CA ILE A 15 -2.08 0.07 5.41
C ILE A 15 -1.96 1.03 6.60
N ASP A 16 -2.51 0.67 7.75
CA ASP A 16 -2.43 1.49 8.95
C ASP A 16 -0.97 1.72 9.38
N TYR A 17 -0.14 0.69 9.29
CA TYR A 17 1.28 0.81 9.59
C TYR A 17 1.96 1.82 8.66
N TYR A 18 1.74 1.71 7.34
CA TYR A 18 2.37 2.61 6.39
C TYR A 18 1.82 4.03 6.48
N ILE A 19 0.56 4.19 6.86
CA ILE A 19 0.00 5.51 7.16
C ILE A 19 0.75 6.15 8.33
N SER A 20 1.03 5.38 9.38
CA SER A 20 1.77 5.89 10.54
C SER A 20 3.21 6.26 10.19
N GLU A 21 3.78 5.64 9.15
CA GLU A 21 5.16 5.88 8.72
C GLU A 21 5.24 6.76 7.47
N ALA A 22 4.14 7.37 7.05
CA ALA A 22 4.08 8.11 5.79
C ALA A 22 5.13 9.24 5.70
N GLN A 23 5.37 9.95 6.80
CA GLN A 23 6.35 11.03 6.82
C GLN A 23 7.77 10.51 6.68
N SER A 24 8.09 9.35 7.24
CA SER A 24 9.40 8.73 7.09
C SER A 24 9.66 8.36 5.63
N PHE A 25 8.67 7.77 4.96
CA PHE A 25 8.81 7.47 3.54
C PHE A 25 8.95 8.72 2.70
N LYS A 26 8.21 9.78 3.04
CA LYS A 26 8.31 11.06 2.34
C LYS A 26 9.72 11.63 2.45
N GLN A 27 10.33 11.57 3.63
CA GLN A 27 11.70 12.05 3.83
C GLN A 27 12.70 11.28 2.98
N ILE A 28 12.53 9.96 2.85
CA ILE A 28 13.39 9.15 1.99
C ILE A 28 13.30 9.65 0.55
N ILE A 29 12.08 9.88 0.05
CA ILE A 29 11.88 10.32 -1.32
C ILE A 29 12.43 11.71 -1.55
N GLN A 30 12.33 12.60 -0.56
CA GLN A 30 12.89 13.96 -0.66
C GLN A 30 14.39 13.95 -0.91
N ASN A 31 15.09 12.91 -0.45
CA ASN A 31 16.55 12.79 -0.67
C ASN A 31 16.90 12.53 -2.13
N PHE A 32 15.95 12.21 -2.98
CA PHE A 32 16.16 11.98 -4.40
C PHE A 32 15.82 13.19 -5.27
N SER A 33 15.60 14.35 -4.65
CA SER A 33 15.47 15.60 -5.40
C SER A 33 16.83 16.01 -5.95
N PRO A 34 16.97 16.50 -7.19
CA PRO A 34 15.91 16.84 -8.11
C PRO A 34 15.45 15.72 -9.06
N GLU A 35 15.97 14.51 -8.94
CA GLU A 35 15.64 13.39 -9.83
C GLU A 35 14.14 13.04 -9.72
N ILE A 36 13.56 13.24 -8.53
CA ILE A 36 12.13 13.04 -8.32
C ILE A 36 11.49 14.38 -8.01
N GLY A 37 10.57 14.84 -8.87
CA GLY A 37 9.87 16.11 -8.69
C GLY A 37 8.53 15.95 -7.98
N ALA A 38 7.81 14.86 -8.23
CA ALA A 38 6.49 14.61 -7.64
C ALA A 38 6.62 13.82 -6.35
N ILE A 39 7.06 14.47 -5.28
CA ILE A 39 7.41 13.81 -4.02
C ILE A 39 6.22 13.06 -3.42
N GLU A 40 5.06 13.73 -3.31
CA GLU A 40 3.88 13.14 -2.66
C GLU A 40 3.34 11.95 -3.46
N ASP A 41 3.26 12.08 -4.77
CA ASP A 41 2.76 10.98 -5.62
C ASP A 41 3.72 9.79 -5.62
N THR A 42 5.03 10.04 -5.61
CA THR A 42 6.02 8.98 -5.52
C THR A 42 5.94 8.26 -4.17
N THR A 43 5.75 9.02 -3.09
CA THR A 43 5.58 8.45 -1.75
C THR A 43 4.32 7.57 -1.70
N PHE A 44 3.23 8.04 -2.28
CA PHE A 44 2.00 7.25 -2.39
C PHE A 44 2.26 5.93 -3.11
N GLY A 45 2.96 5.98 -4.24
CA GLY A 45 3.28 4.77 -5.01
C GLY A 45 4.13 3.78 -4.23
N ILE A 46 5.10 4.26 -3.45
CA ILE A 46 5.93 3.38 -2.62
C ILE A 46 5.10 2.72 -1.54
N ILE A 47 4.23 3.46 -0.86
CA ILE A 47 3.36 2.89 0.18
C ILE A 47 2.47 1.81 -0.42
N VAL A 48 1.81 2.11 -1.55
CA VAL A 48 0.96 1.12 -2.22
C VAL A 48 1.77 -0.09 -2.65
N GLY A 49 2.98 0.11 -3.17
CA GLY A 49 3.87 -0.97 -3.56
C GLY A 49 4.26 -1.86 -2.38
N CYS A 50 4.51 -1.28 -1.21
CA CYS A 50 4.81 -2.04 0.00
C CYS A 50 3.62 -2.88 0.46
N VAL A 51 2.42 -2.32 0.40
CA VAL A 51 1.19 -3.07 0.73
C VAL A 51 0.97 -4.18 -0.28
N TYR A 52 1.18 -3.91 -1.56
CA TYR A 52 1.08 -4.93 -2.59
C TYR A 52 2.08 -6.07 -2.37
N SER A 53 3.31 -5.74 -2.01
CA SER A 53 4.33 -6.74 -1.69
C SER A 53 3.90 -7.63 -0.52
N ALA A 54 3.29 -7.03 0.51
CA ALA A 54 2.75 -7.79 1.64
C ALA A 54 1.62 -8.74 1.20
N PHE A 55 0.78 -8.27 0.29
CA PHE A 55 -0.30 -9.09 -0.28
C PHE A 55 0.26 -10.30 -1.03
N LEU A 56 1.28 -10.08 -1.87
CA LEU A 56 1.93 -11.17 -2.59
C LEU A 56 2.51 -12.21 -1.62
N ARG A 57 3.19 -11.74 -0.57
CA ARG A 57 3.80 -12.64 0.41
C ARG A 57 2.75 -13.43 1.18
N ALA A 58 1.61 -12.82 1.52
CA ALA A 58 0.54 -13.53 2.21
C ALA A 58 0.02 -14.69 1.38
N TYR A 59 -0.18 -14.47 0.07
CA TYR A 59 -0.65 -15.51 -0.83
C TYR A 59 0.41 -16.60 -1.02
N GLU A 60 1.68 -16.20 -1.17
CA GLU A 60 2.79 -17.15 -1.30
C GLU A 60 2.90 -18.03 -0.06
N ASN A 61 2.78 -17.46 1.14
CA ASN A 61 2.85 -18.22 2.38
C ASN A 61 1.71 -19.24 2.50
N GLU A 62 0.56 -18.93 1.94
CA GLU A 62 -0.57 -19.86 1.91
C GLU A 62 -0.54 -20.79 0.69
N LYS A 63 0.47 -20.68 -0.16
CA LYS A 63 0.63 -21.46 -1.39
C LYS A 63 -0.57 -21.31 -2.33
N LYS A 64 -1.09 -20.09 -2.38
CA LYS A 64 -2.21 -19.72 -3.24
C LYS A 64 -1.74 -18.85 -4.39
N GLN A 65 -2.42 -18.96 -5.53
CA GLN A 65 -2.21 -18.06 -6.64
C GLN A 65 -3.17 -16.87 -6.54
N ILE A 66 -2.70 -15.71 -6.98
CA ILE A 66 -3.53 -14.52 -7.02
C ILE A 66 -4.29 -14.54 -8.34
N GLU A 67 -5.62 -14.57 -8.25
CA GLU A 67 -6.50 -14.52 -9.40
C GLU A 67 -6.89 -13.06 -9.69
N LEU A 68 -7.48 -12.82 -10.86
CA LEU A 68 -7.90 -11.48 -11.25
C LEU A 68 -8.86 -10.86 -10.24
N GLU A 69 -9.79 -11.67 -9.72
CA GLU A 69 -10.74 -11.18 -8.72
C GLU A 69 -10.06 -10.75 -7.42
N ASP A 70 -9.00 -11.47 -7.03
CA ASP A 70 -8.22 -11.10 -5.84
C ASP A 70 -7.56 -9.74 -6.04
N MET A 71 -7.01 -9.50 -7.23
CA MET A 71 -6.42 -8.20 -7.57
C MET A 71 -7.46 -7.09 -7.58
N ASN A 72 -8.64 -7.37 -8.09
CA ASN A 72 -9.72 -6.38 -8.11
C ASN A 72 -10.13 -5.99 -6.70
N GLU A 73 -10.23 -6.95 -5.79
CA GLU A 73 -10.54 -6.67 -4.39
C GLU A 73 -9.41 -5.90 -3.70
N PHE A 74 -8.15 -6.28 -3.96
CA PHE A 74 -7.00 -5.54 -3.44
C PHE A 74 -7.05 -4.08 -3.88
N ASN A 75 -7.26 -3.85 -5.17
CA ASN A 75 -7.31 -2.49 -5.72
C ASN A 75 -8.44 -1.69 -5.11
N LYS A 76 -9.58 -2.32 -4.83
CA LYS A 76 -10.70 -1.65 -4.17
C LYS A 76 -10.34 -1.21 -2.77
N ILE A 77 -9.67 -2.08 -2.00
CA ILE A 77 -9.21 -1.74 -0.65
C ILE A 77 -8.29 -0.54 -0.69
N ILE A 78 -7.32 -0.53 -1.63
CA ILE A 78 -6.40 0.60 -1.78
C ILE A 78 -7.16 1.87 -2.17
N LYS A 79 -8.09 1.79 -3.11
CA LYS A 79 -8.88 2.96 -3.53
C LYS A 79 -9.69 3.54 -2.37
N ASP A 80 -10.27 2.67 -1.55
CA ASP A 80 -11.06 3.10 -0.40
C ASP A 80 -10.20 3.83 0.64
N LYS A 81 -8.90 3.51 0.71
CA LYS A 81 -7.97 4.10 1.66
C LYS A 81 -7.10 5.21 1.04
N ALA A 82 -7.21 5.43 -0.26
CA ALA A 82 -6.30 6.34 -0.97
C ALA A 82 -6.30 7.76 -0.40
N ALA A 83 -7.46 8.30 -0.07
CA ALA A 83 -7.57 9.65 0.47
C ALA A 83 -6.88 9.77 1.83
N ILE A 84 -7.00 8.73 2.68
CA ILE A 84 -6.38 8.71 4.00
C ILE A 84 -4.86 8.62 3.86
N ILE A 85 -4.38 7.79 2.94
CA ILE A 85 -2.95 7.66 2.66
C ILE A 85 -2.39 9.01 2.18
N LYS A 86 -3.06 9.65 1.21
CA LYS A 86 -2.63 10.95 0.69
C LYS A 86 -2.57 12.00 1.79
N ARG A 87 -3.56 12.02 2.66
CA ARG A 87 -3.62 13.00 3.75
C ARG A 87 -2.46 12.81 4.72
N ALA A 88 -2.11 11.56 5.03
CA ALA A 88 -0.97 11.25 5.89
C ALA A 88 0.35 11.72 5.26
N ILE A 89 0.49 11.62 3.95
CA ILE A 89 1.69 12.06 3.22
C ILE A 89 1.77 13.59 3.22
N LEU A 90 0.65 14.26 3.04
CA LEU A 90 0.63 15.73 3.02
C LEU A 90 0.92 16.31 4.42
N GLY A 91 0.63 15.57 5.44
CA GLY A 91 0.88 15.99 6.82
C GLY A 91 -0.26 16.78 7.38
#